data_8010c2ed820a4b68b5d47dd0dd2711aa
#
_entry.id   8010c2ed820a4b68b5d47dd0dd2711aa
#
_cell.length_a   1.000
_cell.length_b   1.000
_cell.length_c   1.000
_cell.angle_alpha   90.00
_cell.angle_beta   90.00
_cell.angle_gamma   90.00
#
_symmetry.space_group_name_H-M   'P 1'
#
loop_
_entity.id
_entity.type
_entity.pdbx_description
1 polymer ?
#
loop_
_entity_poly.entity_id
_entity_poly.type
_entity_poly.pdbx_seq_one_letter_code
_entity_poly.pdbx_strand_id
1 'polypeptide(L)' 'FNIQKKLAQLGYDPGALDGRWGQKTSAAVRLFQYARGLGVDGIVGAKTWAALVQATETT' A
#
# COMPACT_ATOMS: atom_id res chain seq x y z
N PHE A 1 -3.87 6.91 6.54
CA PHE A 1 -2.77 7.87 6.27
C PHE A 1 -1.40 7.18 6.24
N ASN A 2 -1.12 6.36 7.25
CA ASN A 2 0.17 5.65 7.28
C ASN A 2 0.33 4.71 6.09
N ILE A 3 -0.74 4.07 5.66
CA ILE A 3 -0.72 3.19 4.51
C ILE A 3 -0.40 3.99 3.25
N GLN A 4 -1.03 5.15 3.09
CA GLN A 4 -0.78 6.01 1.94
C GLN A 4 0.66 6.49 1.92
N LYS A 5 1.19 6.87 3.09
CA LYS A 5 2.57 7.32 3.20
C LYS A 5 3.55 6.22 2.84
N LYS A 6 3.30 4.99 3.31
CA LYS A 6 4.15 3.85 3.00
C LYS A 6 4.12 3.52 1.51
N LEU A 7 2.94 3.56 0.89
CA LEU A 7 2.81 3.33 -0.54
C LEU A 7 3.58 4.37 -1.34
N ALA A 8 3.50 5.64 -0.94
CA ALA A 8 4.23 6.71 -1.60
C ALA A 8 5.74 6.51 -1.51
N GLN A 9 6.23 6.06 -0.35
CA GLN A 9 7.65 5.77 -0.17
C GLN A 9 8.14 4.67 -1.11
N LEU A 10 7.26 3.74 -1.44
CA LEU A 10 7.61 2.62 -2.31
C LEU A 10 7.42 2.93 -3.79
N GLY A 11 6.98 4.14 -4.12
CA GLY A 11 6.79 4.55 -5.50
C GLY A 11 5.40 4.27 -6.05
N TYR A 12 4.48 3.83 -5.22
CA TYR A 12 3.08 3.64 -5.62
C TYR A 12 2.31 4.92 -5.28
N ASP A 13 1.58 5.46 -6.25
CA ASP A 13 0.85 6.72 -6.08
C ASP A 13 -0.50 6.48 -5.41
N PRO A 14 -0.64 6.76 -4.11
CA PRO A 14 -1.90 6.56 -3.40
C PRO A 14 -2.86 7.73 -3.54
N GLY A 15 -2.48 8.76 -4.27
CA GLY A 15 -3.24 9.99 -4.37
C GLY A 15 -2.92 10.95 -3.23
N ALA A 16 -3.91 11.70 -2.79
CA ALA A 16 -3.71 12.66 -1.70
C ALA A 16 -3.44 11.96 -0.37
N LEU A 17 -2.46 12.45 0.37
CA LEU A 17 -2.11 11.90 1.70
C LEU A 17 -3.01 12.54 2.77
N ASP A 18 -4.30 12.29 2.66
CA ASP A 18 -5.30 12.92 3.52
C ASP A 18 -6.02 11.95 4.45
N GLY A 19 -5.61 10.71 4.46
CA GLY A 19 -6.23 9.68 5.28
C GLY A 19 -7.51 9.11 4.70
N ARG A 20 -7.92 9.56 3.53
CA ARG A 20 -9.12 9.07 2.87
C ARG A 20 -8.79 7.94 1.93
N TRP A 21 -9.60 6.88 2.02
CA TRP A 21 -9.42 5.71 1.17
C TRP A 21 -10.18 5.95 -0.14
N GLY A 22 -9.45 6.27 -1.18
CA GLY A 22 -10.04 6.53 -2.49
C GLY A 22 -9.61 5.51 -3.53
N GLN A 23 -10.01 5.74 -4.78
CA GLN A 23 -9.70 4.83 -5.88
C GLN A 23 -8.19 4.72 -6.11
N LYS A 24 -7.47 5.81 -5.99
CA LYS A 24 -6.01 5.79 -6.19
C LYS A 24 -5.32 5.00 -5.09
N THR A 25 -5.76 5.14 -3.85
CA THR A 25 -5.21 4.37 -2.74
C THR A 25 -5.47 2.89 -2.96
N SER A 26 -6.70 2.53 -3.31
CA SER A 26 -7.05 1.14 -3.58
C SER A 26 -6.23 0.55 -4.73
N ALA A 27 -6.08 1.30 -5.81
CA ALA A 27 -5.28 0.87 -6.95
C ALA A 27 -3.82 0.66 -6.56
N ALA A 28 -3.27 1.57 -5.77
CA ALA A 28 -1.88 1.45 -5.29
C ALA A 28 -1.70 0.20 -4.44
N VAL A 29 -2.67 -0.09 -3.56
CA VAL A 29 -2.63 -1.30 -2.73
C VAL A 29 -2.64 -2.54 -3.60
N ARG A 30 -3.49 -2.58 -4.62
CA ARG A 30 -3.55 -3.73 -5.52
C ARG A 30 -2.24 -3.93 -6.26
N LEU A 31 -1.63 -2.87 -6.76
CA LEU A 31 -0.33 -2.95 -7.43
C LEU A 31 0.74 -3.49 -6.48
N PHE A 32 0.75 -3.01 -5.25
CA PHE A 32 1.68 -3.48 -4.24
C PHE A 32 1.46 -4.96 -3.94
N GLN A 33 0.22 -5.36 -3.74
CA GLN A 33 -0.12 -6.77 -3.47
C GLN A 33 0.35 -7.67 -4.60
N TYR A 34 0.11 -7.24 -5.84
CA TYR A 34 0.53 -8.00 -7.00
C TYR A 34 2.06 -8.15 -7.03
N ALA A 35 2.77 -7.05 -6.80
CA ALA A 35 4.22 -7.05 -6.83
C ALA A 35 4.83 -7.94 -5.74
N ARG A 36 4.12 -8.13 -4.63
CA ARG A 36 4.59 -8.94 -3.51
C ARG A 36 4.05 -10.37 -3.54
N GLY A 37 3.26 -10.72 -4.54
CA GLY A 37 2.66 -12.04 -4.63
C GLY A 37 1.59 -12.31 -3.59
N LEU A 38 0.95 -11.25 -3.10
CA LEU A 38 -0.17 -11.36 -2.16
C LEU A 38 -1.48 -11.51 -2.90
N GLY A 39 -2.55 -11.86 -2.18
CA GLY A 39 -3.88 -11.86 -2.77
C GLY A 39 -4.27 -10.43 -3.12
N VAL A 40 -4.62 -10.20 -4.38
CA VAL A 40 -4.93 -8.85 -4.87
C VAL A 40 -6.41 -8.57 -4.67
N ASP A 41 -6.74 -7.93 -3.55
CA ASP A 41 -8.13 -7.61 -3.21
C ASP A 41 -8.34 -6.12 -2.90
N GLY A 42 -7.26 -5.33 -2.90
CA GLY A 42 -7.34 -3.91 -2.60
C GLY A 42 -7.57 -3.60 -1.13
N ILE A 43 -7.49 -4.60 -0.27
CA ILE A 43 -7.75 -4.45 1.16
C ILE A 43 -6.46 -4.70 1.93
N VAL A 44 -6.13 -3.80 2.85
CA VAL A 44 -4.93 -3.96 3.69
C VAL A 44 -5.28 -4.77 4.92
N GLY A 45 -5.08 -6.08 4.82
CA GLY A 45 -5.18 -6.97 5.94
C GLY A 45 -3.82 -7.18 6.59
N ALA A 46 -3.74 -8.16 7.50
CA ALA A 46 -2.52 -8.42 8.26
C ALA A 46 -1.33 -8.72 7.36
N LYS A 47 -1.52 -9.53 6.32
CA LYS A 47 -0.43 -9.90 5.41
C LYS A 47 0.07 -8.70 4.61
N THR A 48 -0.85 -7.92 4.07
CA THR A 48 -0.49 -6.73 3.30
C THR A 48 0.20 -5.70 4.18
N TRP A 49 -0.32 -5.49 5.39
CA TRP A 49 0.29 -4.58 6.34
C TRP A 49 1.70 -5.00 6.70
N ALA A 50 1.91 -6.29 6.99
CA ALA A 50 3.23 -6.80 7.31
C ALA A 50 4.22 -6.59 6.16
N ALA A 51 3.76 -6.81 4.92
CA ALA A 51 4.60 -6.59 3.75
C ALA A 51 4.95 -5.12 3.58
N LEU A 52 3.99 -4.23 3.83
CA LEU A 52 4.24 -2.78 3.75
C LEU A 52 5.27 -2.34 4.78
N VAL A 53 5.14 -2.83 6.02
CA VAL A 53 6.09 -2.51 7.09
C VAL A 53 7.49 -2.98 6.72
N GLN A 54 7.62 -4.24 6.26
CA GLN A 54 8.92 -4.76 5.85
C GLN A 54 9.53 -3.97 4.71
N ALA A 55 8.74 -3.64 3.71
CA ALA A 55 9.23 -2.93 2.55
C ALA A 55 9.70 -1.51 2.87
N THR A 56 9.06 -0.86 3.84
CA THR A 56 9.43 0.51 4.22
C THR A 56 10.49 0.58 5.30
N GLU A 57 10.73 -0.50 6.03
CA GLU A 57 11.77 -0.56 7.04
C GLU A 57 13.13 -0.99 6.48
N THR A 58 13.13 -1.57 5.31
CA THR A 58 14.36 -2.02 4.67
C THR A 58 15.14 -0.81 4.16
N THR A 59 16.23 -0.54 4.74
CA THR A 59 17.10 0.56 4.29
C THR A 59 18.47 0.03 3.93
#